data_645371a6417c267dea4d8d8729bfbf9b
#
_entry.id   645371a6417c267dea4d8d8729bfbf9b
#
_cell.length_a   1.000
_cell.length_b   1.000
_cell.length_c   1.000
_cell.angle_alpha   90.00
_cell.angle_beta   90.00
_cell.angle_gamma   90.00
#
_symmetry.space_group_name_H-M   'P 1'
#
loop_
_entity.id
_entity.type
_entity.pdbx_description
1 polymer ?
#
loop_
_entity_poly.entity_id
_entity_poly.type
_entity_poly.pdbx_seq_one_letter_code
_entity_poly.pdbx_strand_id
1 'polypeptide(L)'
;MNSGKFRADGPNDAYVSLLNPDGSVHTPKWIGATRDGLELNDPLGSAISGGKLYTVDIDYLRIFDLSSGKPLSSIKVDGATGMNGIGISSDGTVYASNTRNPEVVFKINPDGSSAVFSDHESLSLPNGVAIDNDGNIVVVNMGDNKVITFDQNGNIKKTEYAAESGGDGIVIMEDGTKYVTSVRHGSVSKFSNDGDVSVIARGIPNAASMCYDSIQNQLVIPMNSNYAMGFIQL
;
A
#
# COMPACT_ATOMS: atom_id res chain seq x y z
N MET A 1 -3.03 0.20 -11.27
CA MET A 1 -1.72 -0.52 -11.28
C MET A 1 -0.63 0.48 -11.59
N ASN A 2 0.38 0.53 -10.74
CA ASN A 2 1.53 1.43 -10.88
C ASN A 2 2.66 0.74 -11.64
N SER A 3 3.50 1.49 -12.33
CA SER A 3 4.64 0.97 -13.07
C SER A 3 5.71 2.04 -13.24
N GLY A 4 6.94 1.62 -13.34
CA GLY A 4 8.16 2.39 -13.52
C GLY A 4 9.36 1.48 -13.42
N LYS A 5 10.56 2.01 -13.59
CA LYS A 5 11.78 1.27 -13.26
C LYS A 5 12.04 1.43 -11.78
N PHE A 6 11.91 0.35 -11.03
CA PHE A 6 12.16 0.34 -9.60
C PHE A 6 13.54 0.94 -9.27
N ARG A 7 13.54 2.09 -8.56
CA ARG A 7 14.75 2.83 -8.14
C ARG A 7 15.74 3.18 -9.25
N ALA A 8 15.28 3.37 -10.48
CA ALA A 8 16.12 3.89 -11.52
C ALA A 8 16.33 5.40 -11.32
N ASP A 9 17.58 5.83 -11.29
CA ASP A 9 17.96 7.24 -11.41
C ASP A 9 17.62 7.72 -12.83
N GLY A 10 16.34 7.97 -13.09
CA GLY A 10 15.89 8.37 -14.40
C GLY A 10 14.62 9.17 -14.33
N PRO A 11 14.44 10.10 -15.26
CA PRO A 11 13.29 10.98 -15.19
C PRO A 11 12.02 10.23 -15.53
N ASN A 12 11.02 10.29 -14.62
CA ASN A 12 9.65 10.47 -14.99
C ASN A 12 9.15 9.48 -16.07
N ASP A 13 9.44 8.16 -15.90
CA ASP A 13 9.02 7.13 -16.84
C ASP A 13 7.85 6.26 -16.31
N ALA A 14 7.41 6.56 -15.09
CA ALA A 14 6.37 5.80 -14.42
C ALA A 14 4.95 6.18 -14.86
N TYR A 15 4.03 5.33 -14.57
CA TYR A 15 2.63 5.52 -14.92
C TYR A 15 1.68 4.69 -14.04
N VAL A 16 0.42 5.11 -14.01
CA VAL A 16 -0.69 4.35 -13.46
C VAL A 16 -1.60 3.94 -14.60
N SER A 17 -1.96 2.66 -14.68
CA SER A 17 -2.93 2.14 -15.64
C SER A 17 -4.24 1.76 -14.96
N LEU A 18 -5.36 1.91 -15.66
CA LEU A 18 -6.63 1.35 -15.23
C LEU A 18 -6.80 -0.05 -15.80
N LEU A 19 -7.26 -0.96 -14.95
CA LEU A 19 -7.61 -2.32 -15.33
C LEU A 19 -9.12 -2.54 -15.17
N ASN A 20 -9.67 -3.44 -15.96
CA ASN A 20 -10.98 -3.99 -15.76
C ASN A 20 -10.96 -5.01 -14.60
N PRO A 21 -12.12 -5.36 -14.01
CA PRO A 21 -12.19 -6.35 -12.93
C PRO A 21 -11.65 -7.74 -13.31
N ASP A 22 -11.62 -8.08 -14.59
CA ASP A 22 -11.04 -9.33 -15.11
C ASP A 22 -9.51 -9.28 -15.31
N GLY A 23 -8.88 -8.13 -14.98
CA GLY A 23 -7.45 -7.89 -15.13
C GLY A 23 -7.02 -7.42 -16.53
N SER A 24 -7.92 -7.37 -17.51
CA SER A 24 -7.62 -6.80 -18.81
C SER A 24 -7.36 -5.28 -18.71
N VAL A 25 -6.52 -4.75 -19.58
CA VAL A 25 -6.17 -3.33 -19.57
C VAL A 25 -7.34 -2.50 -20.07
N HIS A 26 -7.90 -1.63 -19.23
CA HIS A 26 -8.91 -0.66 -19.63
C HIS A 26 -8.26 0.58 -20.27
N THR A 27 -7.40 1.27 -19.55
CA THR A 27 -6.69 2.46 -20.04
C THR A 27 -5.22 2.36 -19.66
N PRO A 28 -4.32 2.08 -20.62
CA PRO A 28 -2.90 2.05 -20.37
C PRO A 28 -2.37 3.46 -20.12
N LYS A 29 -1.45 3.59 -19.16
CA LYS A 29 -0.81 4.87 -18.82
C LYS A 29 -1.82 6.02 -18.63
N TRP A 30 -2.90 5.73 -17.93
CA TRP A 30 -3.96 6.69 -17.63
C TRP A 30 -3.43 7.95 -16.93
N ILE A 31 -2.51 7.77 -15.98
CA ILE A 31 -1.66 8.83 -15.44
C ILE A 31 -0.24 8.50 -15.88
N GLY A 32 0.33 9.31 -16.72
CA GLY A 32 1.68 9.08 -17.27
C GLY A 32 2.60 10.25 -17.03
N ALA A 33 3.86 9.94 -16.94
CA ALA A 33 4.95 10.87 -16.65
C ALA A 33 5.12 12.04 -17.61
N THR A 34 4.49 12.01 -18.76
CA THR A 34 4.63 13.04 -19.79
C THR A 34 3.43 13.97 -19.89
N ARG A 35 2.51 13.90 -18.91
CA ARG A 35 1.26 14.63 -18.95
C ARG A 35 1.31 15.87 -18.05
N ASP A 36 1.12 17.05 -18.61
CA ASP A 36 0.84 18.31 -17.87
C ASP A 36 1.85 18.69 -16.78
N GLY A 37 3.15 18.46 -17.01
CA GLY A 37 4.18 18.78 -16.02
C GLY A 37 4.21 17.83 -14.81
N LEU A 38 3.56 16.70 -14.91
CA LEU A 38 3.55 15.65 -13.89
C LEU A 38 4.94 15.02 -13.77
N GLU A 39 5.42 14.93 -12.53
CA GLU A 39 6.54 14.08 -12.16
C GLU A 39 6.01 12.83 -11.48
N LEU A 40 6.28 11.65 -12.03
CA LEU A 40 5.96 10.36 -11.43
C LEU A 40 7.12 9.40 -11.72
N ASN A 41 7.86 9.02 -10.68
CA ASN A 41 9.14 8.32 -10.82
C ASN A 41 9.04 6.83 -10.47
N ASP A 42 8.63 6.51 -9.23
CA ASP A 42 8.55 5.14 -8.74
C ASP A 42 7.32 4.99 -7.82
N PRO A 43 6.09 5.10 -8.38
CA PRO A 43 4.86 4.98 -7.59
C PRO A 43 4.69 3.55 -7.08
N LEU A 44 4.66 3.39 -5.76
CA LEU A 44 4.50 2.09 -5.10
C LEU A 44 3.07 1.93 -4.55
N GLY A 45 2.85 2.19 -3.27
CA GLY A 45 1.53 2.06 -2.67
C GLY A 45 0.55 3.11 -3.17
N SER A 46 -0.70 2.70 -3.33
CA SER A 46 -1.79 3.59 -3.74
C SER A 46 -3.05 3.31 -2.95
N ALA A 47 -3.84 4.37 -2.70
CA ALA A 47 -5.15 4.28 -2.08
C ALA A 47 -6.12 5.28 -2.72
N ILE A 48 -7.41 4.97 -2.65
CA ILE A 48 -8.48 5.84 -3.17
C ILE A 48 -9.31 6.33 -1.98
N SER A 49 -9.52 7.64 -1.90
CA SER A 49 -10.38 8.26 -0.91
C SER A 49 -10.96 9.58 -1.43
N GLY A 50 -12.23 9.85 -1.15
CA GLY A 50 -12.87 11.13 -1.48
C GLY A 50 -12.76 11.53 -2.96
N GLY A 51 -12.86 10.58 -3.89
CA GLY A 51 -12.76 10.84 -5.34
C GLY A 51 -11.33 11.18 -5.81
N LYS A 52 -10.34 10.84 -5.03
CA LYS A 52 -8.92 11.08 -5.33
C LYS A 52 -8.13 9.78 -5.28
N LEU A 53 -7.12 9.68 -6.14
CA LEU A 53 -6.07 8.66 -6.05
C LEU A 53 -4.87 9.29 -5.34
N TYR A 54 -4.39 8.61 -4.32
CA TYR A 54 -3.16 8.93 -3.61
C TYR A 54 -2.13 7.87 -3.94
N THR A 55 -0.90 8.25 -4.23
CA THR A 55 0.20 7.30 -4.41
C THR A 55 1.49 7.86 -3.83
N VAL A 56 2.25 7.00 -3.17
CA VAL A 56 3.60 7.35 -2.72
C VAL A 56 4.58 7.14 -3.87
N ASP A 57 5.48 8.11 -4.05
CA ASP A 57 6.44 8.20 -5.15
C ASP A 57 7.78 8.66 -4.57
N ILE A 58 8.59 7.70 -4.14
CA ILE A 58 9.88 7.89 -3.45
C ILE A 58 9.71 8.69 -2.15
N ASP A 59 9.88 10.00 -2.18
CA ASP A 59 9.77 10.94 -1.07
C ASP A 59 8.59 11.92 -1.22
N TYR A 60 7.68 11.64 -2.16
CA TYR A 60 6.49 12.42 -2.41
C TYR A 60 5.20 11.62 -2.21
N LEU A 61 4.18 12.28 -1.67
CA LEU A 61 2.79 11.87 -1.81
C LEU A 61 2.19 12.61 -3.00
N ARG A 62 1.79 11.87 -4.04
CA ARG A 62 1.13 12.40 -5.25
C ARG A 62 -0.36 12.18 -5.14
N ILE A 63 -1.14 13.21 -5.45
CA ILE A 63 -2.61 13.18 -5.37
C ILE A 63 -3.18 13.57 -6.72
N PHE A 64 -4.12 12.75 -7.22
CA PHE A 64 -4.76 12.92 -8.51
C PHE A 64 -6.27 12.91 -8.36
N ASP A 65 -6.96 13.63 -9.25
CA ASP A 65 -8.41 13.49 -9.42
C ASP A 65 -8.72 12.11 -10.03
N LEU A 66 -9.55 11.34 -9.35
CA LEU A 66 -9.84 9.95 -9.74
C LEU A 66 -10.63 9.88 -11.06
N SER A 67 -11.40 10.89 -11.42
CA SER A 67 -12.23 10.89 -12.64
C SER A 67 -11.44 11.22 -13.90
N SER A 68 -10.45 12.10 -13.78
CA SER A 68 -9.70 12.65 -14.92
C SER A 68 -8.24 12.26 -14.98
N GLY A 69 -7.68 11.75 -13.85
CA GLY A 69 -6.24 11.50 -13.70
C GLY A 69 -5.40 12.76 -13.63
N LYS A 70 -6.01 13.94 -13.48
CA LYS A 70 -5.27 15.20 -13.37
C LYS A 70 -4.54 15.31 -12.04
N PRO A 71 -3.28 15.79 -12.01
CA PRO A 71 -2.58 16.03 -10.77
C PRO A 71 -3.28 17.15 -9.96
N LEU A 72 -3.48 16.93 -8.67
CA LEU A 72 -4.06 17.88 -7.73
C LEU A 72 -3.00 18.45 -6.79
N SER A 73 -2.10 17.60 -6.29
CA SER A 73 -1.07 18.00 -5.33
C SER A 73 0.12 17.04 -5.35
N SER A 74 1.27 17.57 -4.95
CA SER A 74 2.50 16.82 -4.69
C SER A 74 3.10 17.33 -3.40
N ILE A 75 3.14 16.48 -2.37
CA ILE A 75 3.61 16.81 -1.04
C ILE A 75 4.93 16.09 -0.82
N LYS A 76 6.02 16.86 -0.64
CA LYS A 76 7.30 16.28 -0.26
C LYS A 76 7.27 15.90 1.21
N VAL A 77 7.73 14.70 1.53
CA VAL A 77 7.82 14.20 2.90
C VAL A 77 9.28 14.22 3.33
N ASP A 78 9.62 15.16 4.19
CA ASP A 78 11.00 15.34 4.65
C ASP A 78 11.47 14.11 5.45
N GLY A 79 12.64 13.61 5.08
CA GLY A 79 13.22 12.39 5.67
C GLY A 79 12.76 11.08 5.03
N ALA A 80 11.78 11.10 4.14
CA ALA A 80 11.43 9.92 3.35
C ALA A 80 12.48 9.62 2.28
N THR A 81 12.73 8.35 2.02
CA THR A 81 13.73 7.88 1.04
C THR A 81 13.20 6.78 0.12
N GLY A 82 12.01 6.29 0.39
CA GLY A 82 11.37 5.19 -0.33
C GLY A 82 10.11 4.76 0.38
N MET A 83 9.10 5.63 0.34
CA MET A 83 7.77 5.30 0.85
C MET A 83 7.17 4.16 0.03
N ASN A 84 6.44 3.26 0.69
CA ASN A 84 5.97 2.03 0.08
C ASN A 84 4.45 1.83 0.26
N GLY A 85 4.00 1.37 1.41
CA GLY A 85 2.57 1.16 1.70
C GLY A 85 1.88 2.45 2.13
N ILE A 86 0.56 2.53 1.92
CA ILE A 86 -0.24 3.70 2.23
C ILE A 86 -1.61 3.31 2.79
N GLY A 87 -2.01 3.95 3.89
CA GLY A 87 -3.36 3.91 4.45
C GLY A 87 -3.90 5.32 4.63
N ILE A 88 -5.21 5.50 4.45
CA ILE A 88 -5.87 6.82 4.57
C ILE A 88 -7.00 6.70 5.60
N SER A 89 -6.93 7.53 6.63
CA SER A 89 -8.00 7.64 7.62
C SER A 89 -9.18 8.46 7.10
N SER A 90 -10.33 8.35 7.80
CA SER A 90 -11.58 8.99 7.37
C SER A 90 -11.53 10.52 7.35
N ASP A 91 -10.60 11.14 8.10
CA ASP A 91 -10.35 12.58 8.09
C ASP A 91 -9.42 13.02 6.95
N GLY A 92 -8.93 12.08 6.14
CA GLY A 92 -8.01 12.34 5.03
C GLY A 92 -6.54 12.35 5.41
N THR A 93 -6.19 12.02 6.65
CA THR A 93 -4.80 11.84 7.06
C THR A 93 -4.23 10.59 6.41
N VAL A 94 -3.05 10.71 5.83
CA VAL A 94 -2.33 9.61 5.17
C VAL A 94 -1.23 9.08 6.08
N TYR A 95 -1.15 7.76 6.20
CA TYR A 95 -0.04 7.06 6.84
C TYR A 95 0.72 6.28 5.78
N ALA A 96 2.03 6.50 5.70
CA ALA A 96 2.88 5.89 4.69
C ALA A 96 4.10 5.23 5.33
N SER A 97 4.32 3.97 5.03
CA SER A 97 5.55 3.28 5.44
C SER A 97 6.74 3.75 4.61
N ASN A 98 7.89 3.90 5.24
CA ASN A 98 9.18 4.05 4.60
C ASN A 98 10.01 2.81 4.94
N THR A 99 10.21 1.96 3.92
CA THR A 99 10.70 0.59 4.15
C THR A 99 12.16 0.54 4.60
N ARG A 100 12.99 1.51 4.19
CA ARG A 100 14.43 1.49 4.49
C ARG A 100 15.00 2.89 4.69
N ASN A 101 15.87 3.02 5.71
CA ASN A 101 16.74 4.17 5.95
C ASN A 101 16.03 5.54 5.92
N PRO A 102 15.16 5.83 6.89
CA PRO A 102 14.83 5.06 8.10
C PRO A 102 13.69 4.06 7.88
N GLU A 103 13.56 3.06 8.76
CA GLU A 103 12.41 2.17 8.86
C GLU A 103 11.36 2.80 9.76
N VAL A 104 10.45 3.56 9.17
CA VAL A 104 9.45 4.37 9.91
C VAL A 104 8.10 4.36 9.20
N VAL A 105 7.10 4.85 9.90
CA VAL A 105 5.82 5.26 9.30
C VAL A 105 5.70 6.77 9.39
N PHE A 106 5.39 7.43 8.30
CA PHE A 106 5.08 8.85 8.25
C PHE A 106 3.58 9.09 8.38
N LYS A 107 3.22 10.20 9.02
CA LYS A 107 1.88 10.80 9.00
C LYS A 107 1.93 12.05 8.16
N ILE A 108 1.00 12.17 7.21
CA ILE A 108 0.86 13.31 6.31
C ILE A 108 -0.56 13.84 6.45
N ASN A 109 -0.70 15.05 6.94
CA ASN A 109 -1.98 15.68 7.18
C ASN A 109 -2.60 16.25 5.89
N PRO A 110 -3.93 16.48 5.84
CA PRO A 110 -4.59 17.07 4.67
C PRO A 110 -4.06 18.46 4.26
N ASP A 111 -3.47 19.21 5.19
CA ASP A 111 -2.84 20.51 4.93
C ASP A 111 -1.44 20.39 4.30
N GLY A 112 -0.94 19.17 4.13
CA GLY A 112 0.38 18.88 3.56
C GLY A 112 1.52 18.84 4.59
N SER A 113 1.26 19.13 5.85
CA SER A 113 2.27 18.95 6.90
C SER A 113 2.54 17.47 7.14
N SER A 114 3.79 17.10 7.41
CA SER A 114 4.17 15.70 7.64
C SER A 114 5.13 15.56 8.81
N ALA A 115 5.10 14.40 9.46
CA ALA A 115 6.01 14.04 10.54
C ALA A 115 6.18 12.51 10.61
N VAL A 116 7.21 12.05 11.31
CA VAL A 116 7.31 10.64 11.70
C VAL A 116 6.16 10.32 12.66
N PHE A 117 5.36 9.33 12.29
CA PHE A 117 4.29 8.80 13.13
C PHE A 117 4.82 7.77 14.13
N SER A 118 5.65 6.85 13.64
CA SER A 118 6.30 5.83 14.46
C SER A 118 7.64 5.43 13.86
N ASP A 119 8.66 5.37 14.72
CA ASP A 119 9.99 4.81 14.48
C ASP A 119 10.29 3.66 15.45
N HIS A 120 9.23 2.99 15.93
CA HIS A 120 9.33 1.95 16.94
C HIS A 120 10.19 0.78 16.43
N GLU A 121 11.05 0.25 17.30
CA GLU A 121 11.99 -0.86 17.01
C GLU A 121 11.33 -2.17 16.52
N SER A 122 10.01 -2.31 16.71
CA SER A 122 9.25 -3.44 16.18
C SER A 122 9.02 -3.36 14.66
N LEU A 123 9.22 -2.20 14.05
CA LEU A 123 9.18 -2.04 12.59
C LEU A 123 10.41 -2.73 11.99
N SER A 124 10.18 -3.61 11.04
CA SER A 124 11.21 -4.32 10.30
C SER A 124 10.87 -4.36 8.83
N LEU A 125 11.49 -3.51 8.03
CA LEU A 125 11.14 -3.27 6.65
C LEU A 125 9.62 -3.04 6.52
N PRO A 126 9.02 -2.02 7.20
CA PRO A 126 7.58 -1.79 7.16
C PRO A 126 7.12 -1.59 5.72
N ASN A 127 6.00 -2.23 5.35
CA ASN A 127 5.50 -2.22 3.98
C ASN A 127 4.01 -1.84 3.96
N GLY A 128 3.08 -2.76 3.80
CA GLY A 128 1.66 -2.46 3.72
C GLY A 128 1.14 -1.71 4.95
N VAL A 129 0.30 -0.71 4.71
CA VAL A 129 -0.37 0.08 5.74
C VAL A 129 -1.86 0.10 5.47
N ALA A 130 -2.66 -0.16 6.49
CA ALA A 130 -4.12 -0.02 6.43
C ALA A 130 -4.64 0.68 7.70
N ILE A 131 -5.85 1.21 7.62
CA ILE A 131 -6.57 1.75 8.78
C ILE A 131 -7.65 0.75 9.14
N ASP A 132 -7.72 0.34 10.40
CA ASP A 132 -8.76 -0.56 10.86
C ASP A 132 -10.08 0.20 11.15
N ASN A 133 -11.14 -0.55 11.48
CA ASN A 133 -12.47 0.02 11.71
C ASN A 133 -12.55 0.94 12.93
N ASP A 134 -11.58 0.87 13.84
CA ASP A 134 -11.46 1.74 15.01
C ASP A 134 -10.56 2.96 14.74
N GLY A 135 -10.02 3.09 13.53
CA GLY A 135 -9.12 4.16 13.13
C GLY A 135 -7.67 3.95 13.60
N ASN A 136 -7.30 2.74 14.00
CA ASN A 136 -5.89 2.42 14.31
C ASN A 136 -5.11 2.14 13.03
N ILE A 137 -3.80 2.33 13.10
CA ILE A 137 -2.89 2.16 11.99
C ILE A 137 -2.28 0.76 12.05
N VAL A 138 -2.56 -0.06 11.04
CA VAL A 138 -2.06 -1.43 10.95
C VAL A 138 -0.95 -1.50 9.91
N VAL A 139 0.21 -1.98 10.33
CA VAL A 139 1.43 -2.04 9.50
C VAL A 139 1.91 -3.48 9.42
N VAL A 140 2.23 -3.95 8.23
CA VAL A 140 2.87 -5.24 8.02
C VAL A 140 4.35 -5.08 7.78
N ASN A 141 5.14 -5.97 8.36
CA ASN A 141 6.58 -6.01 8.18
C ASN A 141 6.96 -6.98 7.04
N MET A 142 7.81 -6.53 6.14
CA MET A 142 8.44 -7.40 5.15
C MET A 142 9.68 -8.10 5.74
N GLY A 143 10.30 -7.52 6.78
CA GLY A 143 11.49 -8.08 7.42
C GLY A 143 11.21 -9.34 8.23
N ASP A 144 10.03 -9.44 8.81
CA ASP A 144 9.55 -10.58 9.59
C ASP A 144 8.09 -10.92 9.23
N ASN A 145 7.33 -11.54 10.14
CA ASN A 145 5.91 -11.84 9.93
C ASN A 145 4.97 -11.05 10.85
N LYS A 146 5.45 -9.95 11.45
CA LYS A 146 4.61 -9.15 12.33
C LYS A 146 3.60 -8.31 11.55
N VAL A 147 2.42 -8.21 12.14
CA VAL A 147 1.34 -7.27 11.80
C VAL A 147 1.10 -6.44 13.04
N ILE A 148 1.45 -5.17 13.00
CA ILE A 148 1.49 -4.29 14.16
C ILE A 148 0.36 -3.28 14.06
N THR A 149 -0.48 -3.22 15.09
CA THR A 149 -1.54 -2.21 15.22
C THR A 149 -1.08 -1.13 16.18
N PHE A 150 -1.00 0.10 15.70
CA PHE A 150 -0.73 1.30 16.48
C PHE A 150 -2.03 2.07 16.76
N ASP A 151 -2.12 2.69 17.93
CA ASP A 151 -3.13 3.72 18.16
C ASP A 151 -2.80 5.01 17.37
N GLN A 152 -3.69 5.99 17.39
CA GLN A 152 -3.51 7.26 16.69
C GLN A 152 -2.36 8.14 17.23
N ASN A 153 -1.79 7.76 18.38
CA ASN A 153 -0.63 8.42 18.98
C ASN A 153 0.70 7.70 18.69
N GLY A 154 0.67 6.59 17.94
CA GLY A 154 1.84 5.80 17.60
C GLY A 154 2.24 4.75 18.64
N ASN A 155 1.40 4.50 19.67
CA ASN A 155 1.65 3.43 20.64
C ASN A 155 1.15 2.09 20.08
N ILE A 156 1.90 1.01 20.33
CA ILE A 156 1.47 -0.33 19.95
C ILE A 156 0.28 -0.77 20.81
N LYS A 157 -0.83 -1.10 20.17
CA LYS A 157 -2.00 -1.73 20.79
C LYS A 157 -1.96 -3.24 20.69
N LYS A 158 -1.49 -3.77 19.55
CA LYS A 158 -1.48 -5.22 19.30
C LYS A 158 -0.35 -5.58 18.35
N THR A 159 0.22 -6.75 18.54
CA THR A 159 1.12 -7.40 17.60
C THR A 159 0.56 -8.78 17.27
N GLU A 160 0.34 -9.04 16.00
CA GLU A 160 -0.11 -10.32 15.45
C GLU A 160 0.98 -10.87 14.52
N TYR A 161 0.87 -12.14 14.14
CA TYR A 161 1.87 -12.79 13.30
C TYR A 161 1.19 -13.45 12.11
N ALA A 162 1.54 -13.03 10.90
CA ALA A 162 1.11 -13.72 9.69
C ALA A 162 1.66 -15.15 9.65
N ALA A 163 0.98 -16.03 8.95
CA ALA A 163 1.41 -17.42 8.84
C ALA A 163 2.80 -17.56 8.18
N GLU A 164 3.18 -16.58 7.38
CA GLU A 164 4.47 -16.54 6.68
C GLU A 164 5.08 -15.14 6.72
N SER A 165 6.42 -15.06 6.72
CA SER A 165 7.16 -13.80 6.70
C SER A 165 7.15 -13.13 5.33
N GLY A 166 7.61 -11.89 5.27
CA GLY A 166 7.69 -11.12 4.02
C GLY A 166 6.38 -10.45 3.68
N GLY A 167 5.68 -9.90 4.69
CA GLY A 167 4.44 -9.16 4.51
C GLY A 167 4.61 -7.96 3.58
N ASP A 168 3.73 -7.84 2.57
CA ASP A 168 3.77 -6.74 1.59
C ASP A 168 2.46 -5.96 1.62
N GLY A 169 1.34 -6.52 1.12
CA GLY A 169 0.04 -5.89 1.15
C GLY A 169 -0.81 -6.31 2.32
N ILE A 170 -1.75 -5.44 2.72
CA ILE A 170 -2.77 -5.73 3.73
C ILE A 170 -4.12 -5.19 3.27
N VAL A 171 -5.17 -5.98 3.48
CA VAL A 171 -6.58 -5.58 3.38
C VAL A 171 -7.26 -5.92 4.69
N ILE A 172 -8.07 -5.00 5.21
CA ILE A 172 -8.90 -5.18 6.38
C ILE A 172 -10.36 -5.07 5.94
N MET A 173 -11.16 -6.09 6.23
CA MET A 173 -12.57 -6.15 5.90
C MET A 173 -13.41 -5.45 6.95
N GLU A 174 -14.66 -5.12 6.60
CA GLU A 174 -15.60 -4.48 7.53
C GLU A 174 -15.88 -5.31 8.79
N ASP A 175 -15.81 -6.63 8.70
CA ASP A 175 -15.96 -7.53 9.83
C ASP A 175 -14.67 -7.67 10.69
N GLY A 176 -13.57 -7.00 10.31
CA GLY A 176 -12.28 -7.05 10.99
C GLY A 176 -11.35 -8.17 10.50
N THR A 177 -11.81 -9.06 9.63
CA THR A 177 -10.94 -10.04 8.96
C THR A 177 -9.81 -9.33 8.21
N LYS A 178 -8.57 -9.81 8.37
CA LYS A 178 -7.41 -9.26 7.65
C LYS A 178 -6.83 -10.26 6.68
N TYR A 179 -6.36 -9.77 5.55
CA TYR A 179 -5.58 -10.53 4.58
C TYR A 179 -4.22 -9.86 4.41
N VAL A 180 -3.16 -10.67 4.42
CA VAL A 180 -1.78 -10.20 4.28
C VAL A 180 -1.07 -11.04 3.24
N THR A 181 -0.52 -10.38 2.21
CA THR A 181 0.33 -11.07 1.21
C THR A 181 1.72 -11.28 1.76
N SER A 182 2.37 -12.34 1.28
CA SER A 182 3.81 -12.58 1.48
C SER A 182 4.52 -12.56 0.12
N VAL A 183 5.34 -11.55 -0.11
CA VAL A 183 6.15 -11.44 -1.33
C VAL A 183 7.22 -12.53 -1.39
N ARG A 184 7.70 -13.01 -0.22
CA ARG A 184 8.74 -14.05 -0.14
C ARG A 184 8.19 -15.44 -0.44
N HIS A 185 6.98 -15.74 0.03
CA HIS A 185 6.39 -17.10 -0.04
C HIS A 185 5.34 -17.21 -1.14
N GLY A 186 4.96 -16.09 -1.78
CA GLY A 186 3.93 -16.10 -2.81
C GLY A 186 2.58 -16.59 -2.27
N SER A 187 2.18 -16.09 -1.12
CA SER A 187 1.01 -16.58 -0.39
C SER A 187 0.15 -15.45 0.17
N VAL A 188 -1.04 -15.80 0.65
CA VAL A 188 -1.93 -14.91 1.40
C VAL A 188 -2.30 -15.56 2.72
N SER A 189 -2.01 -14.86 3.81
CA SER A 189 -2.47 -15.19 5.17
C SER A 189 -3.81 -14.51 5.43
N LYS A 190 -4.74 -15.23 6.05
CA LYS A 190 -6.01 -14.73 6.59
C LYS A 190 -5.95 -14.75 8.12
N PHE A 191 -6.35 -13.65 8.72
CA PHE A 191 -6.61 -13.52 10.15
C PHE A 191 -8.13 -13.49 10.34
N SER A 192 -8.68 -14.48 11.00
CA SER A 192 -10.09 -14.50 11.33
C SER A 192 -10.41 -13.63 12.56
N ASN A 193 -11.68 -13.30 12.75
CA ASN A 193 -12.11 -12.55 13.92
C ASN A 193 -11.93 -13.33 15.25
N ASP A 194 -11.88 -14.64 15.16
CA ASP A 194 -11.63 -15.53 16.31
C ASP A 194 -10.14 -15.61 16.69
N GLY A 195 -9.28 -14.94 15.90
CA GLY A 195 -7.84 -14.87 16.14
C GLY A 195 -7.04 -15.97 15.47
N ASP A 196 -7.69 -16.86 14.70
CA ASP A 196 -6.98 -17.88 13.92
C ASP A 196 -6.27 -17.28 12.73
N VAL A 197 -5.06 -17.78 12.45
CA VAL A 197 -4.25 -17.36 11.30
C VAL A 197 -3.97 -18.57 10.41
N SER A 198 -4.30 -18.44 9.14
CA SER A 198 -4.11 -19.52 8.16
C SER A 198 -3.68 -19.00 6.81
N VAL A 199 -3.01 -19.84 6.02
CA VAL A 199 -2.73 -19.52 4.60
C VAL A 199 -3.92 -19.96 3.75
N ILE A 200 -4.53 -19.03 3.03
CA ILE A 200 -5.67 -19.30 2.15
C ILE A 200 -5.29 -19.47 0.68
N ALA A 201 -4.12 -19.01 0.28
CA ALA A 201 -3.63 -19.14 -1.09
C ALA A 201 -2.11 -19.23 -1.13
N ARG A 202 -1.59 -19.96 -2.12
CA ARG A 202 -0.16 -20.13 -2.42
C ARG A 202 0.08 -20.13 -3.93
N GLY A 203 1.34 -20.02 -4.33
CA GLY A 203 1.72 -20.08 -5.74
C GLY A 203 1.47 -18.78 -6.48
N ILE A 204 1.52 -17.64 -5.78
CA ILE A 204 1.38 -16.30 -6.33
C ILE A 204 2.77 -15.65 -6.34
N PRO A 205 3.57 -15.78 -7.40
CA PRO A 205 4.95 -15.32 -7.41
C PRO A 205 5.04 -13.80 -7.13
N ASN A 206 5.88 -13.43 -6.16
CA ASN A 206 6.06 -12.03 -5.76
C ASN A 206 4.73 -11.33 -5.43
N ALA A 207 3.85 -12.02 -4.66
CA ALA A 207 2.59 -11.46 -4.19
C ALA A 207 2.84 -10.15 -3.42
N ALA A 208 2.58 -9.03 -4.07
CA ALA A 208 2.85 -7.69 -3.55
C ALA A 208 1.62 -7.06 -2.86
N SER A 209 1.54 -5.75 -2.85
CA SER A 209 0.37 -5.01 -2.37
C SER A 209 -0.92 -5.58 -2.97
N MET A 210 -2.01 -5.50 -2.22
CA MET A 210 -3.30 -6.00 -2.72
C MET A 210 -4.41 -4.99 -2.46
N CYS A 211 -5.50 -5.16 -3.19
CA CYS A 211 -6.76 -4.49 -2.90
C CYS A 211 -7.92 -5.49 -2.88
N TYR A 212 -9.03 -5.09 -2.28
CA TYR A 212 -10.28 -5.82 -2.30
C TYR A 212 -11.22 -5.19 -3.32
N ASP A 213 -11.68 -6.00 -4.27
CA ASP A 213 -12.77 -5.67 -5.19
C ASP A 213 -14.08 -6.14 -4.59
N SER A 214 -14.84 -5.21 -4.01
CA SER A 214 -16.11 -5.51 -3.34
C SER A 214 -17.22 -5.93 -4.30
N ILE A 215 -17.13 -5.57 -5.59
CA ILE A 215 -18.15 -5.93 -6.58
C ILE A 215 -18.02 -7.40 -6.96
N GLN A 216 -16.77 -7.85 -7.16
CA GLN A 216 -16.47 -9.24 -7.52
C GLN A 216 -16.24 -10.12 -6.28
N ASN A 217 -16.20 -9.55 -5.07
CA ASN A 217 -15.83 -10.21 -3.82
C ASN A 217 -14.50 -10.98 -3.93
N GLN A 218 -13.46 -10.28 -4.38
CA GLN A 218 -12.15 -10.90 -4.64
C GLN A 218 -10.99 -10.02 -4.15
N LEU A 219 -9.88 -10.68 -3.81
CA LEU A 219 -8.60 -10.00 -3.63
C LEU A 219 -7.89 -9.92 -4.97
N VAL A 220 -7.35 -8.75 -5.28
CA VAL A 220 -6.58 -8.49 -6.50
C VAL A 220 -5.14 -8.19 -6.10
N ILE A 221 -4.19 -8.98 -6.60
CA ILE A 221 -2.81 -9.01 -6.14
C ILE A 221 -1.87 -8.82 -7.34
N PRO A 222 -1.12 -7.71 -7.42
CA PRO A 222 -0.05 -7.59 -8.41
C PRO A 222 1.08 -8.57 -8.08
N MET A 223 1.54 -9.28 -9.09
CA MET A 223 2.69 -10.16 -9.03
C MET A 223 3.91 -9.41 -9.57
N ASN A 224 4.65 -8.75 -8.65
CA ASN A 224 5.82 -7.96 -9.01
C ASN A 224 6.81 -8.79 -9.84
N SER A 225 7.45 -8.16 -10.82
CA SER A 225 8.38 -8.80 -11.77
C SER A 225 7.78 -9.88 -12.69
N ASN A 226 6.53 -10.24 -12.51
CA ASN A 226 5.85 -11.23 -13.36
C ASN A 226 4.91 -10.59 -14.38
N TYR A 227 4.70 -9.27 -14.32
CA TYR A 227 3.78 -8.53 -15.20
C TYR A 227 2.37 -9.13 -15.25
N ALA A 228 1.89 -9.60 -14.14
CA ALA A 228 0.63 -10.30 -14.02
C ALA A 228 -0.14 -9.89 -12.75
N MET A 229 -1.41 -10.26 -12.70
CA MET A 229 -2.29 -10.07 -11.56
C MET A 229 -2.83 -11.42 -11.09
N GLY A 230 -2.85 -11.62 -9.79
CA GLY A 230 -3.54 -12.73 -9.14
C GLY A 230 -4.92 -12.30 -8.65
N PHE A 231 -5.90 -13.19 -8.75
CA PHE A 231 -7.26 -12.97 -8.28
C PHE A 231 -7.64 -14.13 -7.35
N ILE A 232 -8.13 -13.80 -6.15
CA ILE A 232 -8.59 -14.79 -5.17
C ILE A 232 -10.04 -14.47 -4.84
N GLN A 233 -10.95 -15.36 -5.21
CA GLN A 233 -12.35 -15.27 -4.84
C GLN A 233 -12.49 -15.54 -3.34
N LEU A 234 -13.24 -14.70 -2.60
CA LEU A 234 -13.52 -14.85 -1.18
C LEU A 234 -14.89 -15.47 -0.89
#